data_45367005f4f074f4cc5dcfa0ca72796e
#
_entry.id   45367005f4f074f4cc5dcfa0ca72796e
#
_cell.length_a   1.000
_cell.length_b   1.000
_cell.length_c   1.000
_cell.angle_alpha   90.00
_cell.angle_beta   90.00
_cell.angle_gamma   90.00
#
_symmetry.space_group_name_H-M   'P 1'
#
loop_
_entity.id
_entity.type
_entity.pdbx_description
1 polymer ?
#
loop_
_entity_poly.entity_id
_entity_poly.type
_entity_poly.pdbx_seq_one_letter_code
_entity_poly.pdbx_strand_id
1 'polypeptide(L)'
;MLKDPLNIKKPTKFFVISMSDLFHENMTFEYLDEIFDVIRKTPQHIYQVLTKRESVMYRYFSTRNVPPNVWIGVTVENGNYKYRIDTLRKINATIRFVSFEPLIGPVGELDLSGIHWAIVGGESGRKARPINQDWVEDIFHQCKKQKVAFFFKQWGTWGADGVKRNKRINGRKFKE
;
A
#
# COMPACT_ATOMS: atom_id res chain seq x y z
N MET A 1 12.23 -10.08 -17.04
CA MET A 1 11.45 -9.52 -15.91
C MET A 1 11.58 -7.99 -15.80
N LEU A 2 12.72 -7.37 -15.48
CA LEU A 2 12.79 -5.89 -15.34
C LEU A 2 12.34 -5.15 -16.63
N LYS A 3 12.68 -5.66 -17.81
CA LYS A 3 12.35 -5.06 -19.10
C LYS A 3 11.00 -5.47 -19.70
N ASP A 4 10.25 -6.36 -19.05
CA ASP A 4 8.95 -6.85 -19.58
C ASP A 4 7.94 -5.73 -19.84
N PRO A 5 7.82 -4.67 -19.00
CA PRO A 5 6.91 -3.58 -19.29
C PRO A 5 7.15 -2.86 -20.62
N LEU A 6 8.41 -2.84 -21.11
CA LEU A 6 8.77 -2.21 -22.39
C LEU A 6 8.09 -2.90 -23.59
N ASN A 7 7.75 -4.18 -23.45
CA ASN A 7 7.13 -4.97 -24.51
C ASN A 7 5.59 -4.96 -24.47
N ILE A 8 5.00 -4.40 -23.42
CA ILE A 8 3.55 -4.36 -23.23
C ILE A 8 3.01 -3.04 -23.76
N LYS A 9 2.25 -3.10 -24.88
CA LYS A 9 1.66 -1.91 -25.49
C LYS A 9 0.38 -1.44 -24.80
N LYS A 10 -0.41 -2.39 -24.28
CA LYS A 10 -1.69 -2.08 -23.61
C LYS A 10 -1.44 -1.41 -22.25
N PRO A 11 -2.08 -0.27 -21.95
CA PRO A 11 -2.02 0.34 -20.62
C PRO A 11 -2.32 -0.67 -19.51
N THR A 12 -1.40 -0.82 -18.57
CA THR A 12 -1.46 -1.85 -17.52
C THR A 12 -1.10 -1.25 -16.18
N LYS A 13 -1.74 -1.73 -15.10
CA LYS A 13 -1.33 -1.41 -13.72
C LYS A 13 -0.44 -2.52 -13.20
N PHE A 14 0.76 -2.16 -12.78
CA PHE A 14 1.70 -3.06 -12.15
C PHE A 14 1.79 -2.79 -10.66
N PHE A 15 1.71 -3.85 -9.86
CA PHE A 15 2.13 -3.80 -8.47
C PHE A 15 3.60 -4.23 -8.42
N VAL A 16 4.49 -3.30 -8.09
CA VAL A 16 5.93 -3.52 -8.18
C VAL A 16 6.39 -4.36 -7.00
N ILE A 17 6.99 -5.52 -7.29
CA ILE A 17 7.58 -6.44 -6.30
C ILE A 17 6.58 -6.86 -5.20
N SER A 18 5.54 -7.62 -5.58
CA SER A 18 4.50 -8.09 -4.66
C SER A 18 5.00 -9.06 -3.56
N MET A 19 6.15 -9.72 -3.77
CA MET A 19 6.72 -10.72 -2.86
C MET A 19 7.96 -10.24 -2.10
N SER A 20 8.35 -8.97 -2.24
CA SER A 20 9.52 -8.37 -1.61
C SER A 20 9.27 -6.87 -1.38
N ASP A 21 10.27 -6.15 -0.91
CA ASP A 21 10.22 -4.70 -0.70
C ASP A 21 11.27 -4.02 -1.59
N LEU A 22 10.81 -3.11 -2.47
CA LEU A 22 11.66 -2.40 -3.41
C LEU A 22 12.75 -1.58 -2.71
N PHE A 23 12.46 -1.08 -1.50
CA PHE A 23 13.39 -0.29 -0.70
C PHE A 23 14.09 -1.10 0.38
N HIS A 24 14.25 -2.42 0.15
CA HIS A 24 15.04 -3.27 1.05
C HIS A 24 16.50 -2.77 1.14
N GLU A 25 17.11 -2.90 2.30
CA GLU A 25 18.49 -2.41 2.58
C GLU A 25 19.55 -2.98 1.61
N ASN A 26 19.31 -4.17 1.07
CA ASN A 26 20.19 -4.80 0.07
C ASN A 26 19.97 -4.26 -1.36
N MET A 27 19.01 -3.36 -1.57
CA MET A 27 18.76 -2.72 -2.87
C MET A 27 19.59 -1.46 -2.96
N THR A 28 20.52 -1.40 -3.91
CA THR A 28 21.32 -0.19 -4.15
C THR A 28 20.48 0.87 -4.87
N PHE A 29 20.83 2.14 -4.70
CA PHE A 29 20.13 3.23 -5.39
C PHE A 29 20.35 3.17 -6.90
N GLU A 30 21.50 2.68 -7.36
CA GLU A 30 21.80 2.46 -8.78
C GLU A 30 20.82 1.44 -9.39
N TYR A 31 20.53 0.34 -8.68
CA TYR A 31 19.56 -0.64 -9.16
C TYR A 31 18.12 -0.10 -9.13
N LEU A 32 17.77 0.72 -8.14
CA LEU A 32 16.50 1.44 -8.14
C LEU A 32 16.41 2.39 -9.34
N ASP A 33 17.50 3.09 -9.69
CA ASP A 33 17.54 3.98 -10.85
C ASP A 33 17.25 3.21 -12.16
N GLU A 34 17.79 2.00 -12.34
CA GLU A 34 17.48 1.14 -13.48
C GLU A 34 15.98 0.78 -13.56
N ILE A 35 15.36 0.46 -12.41
CA ILE A 35 13.93 0.16 -12.33
C ILE A 35 13.10 1.40 -12.72
N PHE A 36 13.42 2.56 -12.14
CA PHE A 36 12.68 3.79 -12.40
C PHE A 36 12.92 4.32 -13.82
N ASP A 37 14.05 3.99 -14.47
CA ASP A 37 14.28 4.27 -15.87
C ASP A 37 13.36 3.48 -16.81
N VAL A 38 13.10 2.21 -16.51
CA VAL A 38 12.10 1.42 -17.23
C VAL A 38 10.71 2.03 -17.05
N ILE A 39 10.37 2.43 -15.83
CA ILE A 39 9.09 3.06 -15.50
C ILE A 39 8.90 4.38 -16.29
N ARG A 40 9.93 5.23 -16.35
CA ARG A 40 9.89 6.49 -17.14
C ARG A 40 9.71 6.24 -18.63
N LYS A 41 10.28 5.14 -19.15
CA LYS A 41 10.17 4.75 -20.57
C LYS A 41 8.82 4.13 -20.94
N THR A 42 7.96 3.88 -19.95
CA THR A 42 6.65 3.24 -20.14
C THR A 42 5.52 4.08 -19.51
N PRO A 43 5.34 5.35 -19.94
CA PRO A 43 4.37 6.27 -19.34
C PRO A 43 2.91 5.85 -19.52
N GLN A 44 2.62 4.91 -20.44
CA GLN A 44 1.30 4.33 -20.64
C GLN A 44 0.86 3.42 -19.47
N HIS A 45 1.79 2.96 -18.63
CA HIS A 45 1.51 2.08 -17.51
C HIS A 45 1.43 2.86 -16.20
N ILE A 46 0.74 2.29 -15.21
CA ILE A 46 0.72 2.77 -13.82
C ILE A 46 1.49 1.76 -12.96
N TYR A 47 2.36 2.27 -12.09
CA TYR A 47 3.15 1.45 -11.19
C TYR A 47 2.81 1.78 -9.74
N GLN A 48 2.32 0.79 -9.01
CA GLN A 48 2.05 0.89 -7.58
C GLN A 48 3.26 0.34 -6.81
N VAL A 49 3.91 1.20 -6.05
CA VAL A 49 5.09 0.90 -5.24
C VAL A 49 4.71 1.00 -3.78
N LEU A 50 4.83 -0.10 -3.05
CA LEU A 50 4.50 -0.20 -1.64
C LEU A 50 5.72 -0.64 -0.84
N THR A 51 5.95 0.01 0.31
CA THR A 51 7.08 -0.33 1.19
C THR A 51 6.71 -0.22 2.67
N LYS A 52 7.44 -0.96 3.51
CA LYS A 52 7.51 -0.77 4.96
C LYS A 52 8.74 0.04 5.39
N ARG A 53 9.56 0.45 4.43
CA ARG A 53 10.81 1.18 4.62
C ARG A 53 10.68 2.60 4.09
N GLU A 54 9.77 3.34 4.69
CA GLU A 54 9.43 4.72 4.30
C GLU A 54 10.65 5.66 4.35
N SER A 55 11.57 5.43 5.28
CA SER A 55 12.77 6.25 5.43
C SER A 55 13.76 6.06 4.28
N VAL A 56 13.91 4.81 3.77
CA VAL A 56 14.75 4.53 2.60
C VAL A 56 14.11 5.10 1.34
N MET A 57 12.78 4.93 1.18
CA MET A 57 12.03 5.53 0.07
C MET A 57 12.15 7.06 0.07
N TYR A 58 12.00 7.70 1.23
CA TYR A 58 12.16 9.16 1.36
C TYR A 58 13.58 9.59 0.98
N ARG A 59 14.61 8.93 1.49
CA ARG A 59 16.01 9.22 1.16
C ARG A 59 16.30 9.05 -0.33
N TYR A 60 15.74 8.04 -0.99
CA TYR A 60 15.87 7.83 -2.41
C TYR A 60 15.24 8.99 -3.21
N PHE A 61 14.01 9.38 -2.86
CA PHE A 61 13.29 10.46 -3.55
C PHE A 61 13.65 11.88 -3.06
N SER A 62 14.51 12.04 -2.06
CA SER A 62 15.01 13.36 -1.68
C SER A 62 15.91 14.00 -2.75
N THR A 63 16.51 13.18 -3.61
CA THR A 63 17.39 13.61 -4.70
C THR A 63 16.87 13.23 -6.09
N ARG A 64 15.68 12.64 -6.17
CA ARG A 64 15.09 12.12 -7.42
C ARG A 64 13.59 12.41 -7.46
N ASN A 65 13.08 12.71 -8.65
CA ASN A 65 11.65 12.91 -8.84
C ASN A 65 10.90 11.58 -8.94
N VAL A 66 9.74 11.48 -8.29
CA VAL A 66 8.80 10.39 -8.52
C VAL A 66 8.19 10.53 -9.91
N PRO A 67 8.28 9.54 -10.80
CA PRO A 67 7.63 9.59 -12.10
C PRO A 67 6.10 9.77 -11.96
N PRO A 68 5.43 10.54 -12.84
CA PRO A 68 4.00 10.85 -12.69
C PRO A 68 3.07 9.62 -12.78
N ASN A 69 3.53 8.55 -13.40
CA ASN A 69 2.84 7.27 -13.52
C ASN A 69 3.15 6.30 -12.36
N VAL A 70 3.84 6.75 -11.32
CA VAL A 70 4.11 5.98 -10.10
C VAL A 70 3.20 6.44 -8.97
N TRP A 71 2.49 5.49 -8.38
CA TRP A 71 1.79 5.65 -7.12
C TRP A 71 2.65 5.09 -6.01
N ILE A 72 2.97 5.90 -5.00
CA ILE A 72 3.80 5.47 -3.88
C ILE A 72 2.94 5.25 -2.63
N GLY A 73 3.28 4.24 -1.86
CA GLY A 73 2.55 3.90 -0.66
C GLY A 73 3.41 3.31 0.44
N VAL A 74 2.86 3.34 1.65
CA VAL A 74 3.43 2.71 2.83
C VAL A 74 2.44 1.75 3.44
N THR A 75 2.95 0.69 4.10
CA THR A 75 2.12 -0.22 4.89
C THR A 75 2.03 0.28 6.33
N VAL A 76 0.82 0.26 6.91
CA VAL A 76 0.55 0.57 8.31
C VAL A 76 -0.31 -0.55 8.90
N GLU A 77 0.30 -1.44 9.66
CA GLU A 77 -0.35 -2.64 10.17
C GLU A 77 -1.13 -2.40 11.47
N ASN A 78 -0.73 -1.39 12.23
CA ASN A 78 -1.37 -0.91 13.46
C ASN A 78 -0.85 0.50 13.81
N GLY A 79 -1.32 1.08 14.91
CA GLY A 79 -0.97 2.44 15.35
C GLY A 79 0.53 2.70 15.58
N ASN A 80 1.33 1.67 15.85
CA ASN A 80 2.79 1.83 16.05
C ASN A 80 3.51 2.25 14.77
N TYR A 81 2.91 2.03 13.60
CA TYR A 81 3.51 2.30 12.30
C TYR A 81 2.88 3.49 11.56
N LYS A 82 1.95 4.22 12.19
CA LYS A 82 1.29 5.37 11.55
C LYS A 82 2.24 6.52 11.18
N TYR A 83 3.40 6.63 11.85
CA TYR A 83 4.44 7.61 11.53
C TYR A 83 4.95 7.51 10.09
N ARG A 84 4.77 6.34 9.44
CA ARG A 84 5.14 6.15 8.02
C ARG A 84 4.33 7.04 7.08
N ILE A 85 3.11 7.41 7.48
CA ILE A 85 2.25 8.33 6.71
C ILE A 85 2.90 9.72 6.67
N ASP A 86 3.46 10.17 7.79
CA ASP A 86 4.12 11.48 7.87
C ASP A 86 5.36 11.55 6.98
N THR A 87 6.11 10.45 6.89
CA THR A 87 7.26 10.35 5.99
C THR A 87 6.81 10.31 4.53
N LEU A 88 5.77 9.53 4.20
CA LEU A 88 5.21 9.44 2.86
C LEU A 88 4.73 10.81 2.36
N ARG A 89 4.10 11.60 3.23
CA ARG A 89 3.58 12.93 2.90
C ARG A 89 4.66 13.90 2.42
N LYS A 90 5.91 13.74 2.90
CA LYS A 90 7.05 14.58 2.51
C LYS A 90 7.55 14.30 1.09
N ILE A 91 7.15 13.18 0.47
CA ILE A 91 7.58 12.84 -0.88
C ILE A 91 6.60 13.46 -1.89
N ASN A 92 7.12 14.24 -2.82
CA ASN A 92 6.30 14.82 -3.89
C ASN A 92 5.95 13.74 -4.93
N ALA A 93 4.69 13.30 -4.93
CA ALA A 93 4.18 12.27 -5.85
C ALA A 93 2.73 12.58 -6.25
N THR A 94 2.35 12.16 -7.46
CA THR A 94 0.98 12.34 -7.99
C THR A 94 -0.05 11.65 -7.12
N ILE A 95 0.20 10.39 -6.74
CA ILE A 95 -0.66 9.60 -5.86
C ILE A 95 0.17 9.03 -4.71
N ARG A 96 -0.31 9.31 -3.49
CA ARG A 96 0.16 8.70 -2.25
C ARG A 96 -0.95 7.83 -1.68
N PHE A 97 -0.63 6.58 -1.30
CA PHE A 97 -1.62 5.68 -0.71
C PHE A 97 -1.09 5.00 0.55
N VAL A 98 -2.00 4.58 1.41
CA VAL A 98 -1.67 3.80 2.62
C VAL A 98 -2.33 2.43 2.50
N SER A 99 -1.54 1.38 2.72
CA SER A 99 -2.03 0.01 2.81
C SER A 99 -2.07 -0.43 4.27
N PHE A 100 -3.28 -0.52 4.83
CA PHE A 100 -3.54 -1.15 6.12
C PHE A 100 -3.74 -2.65 5.91
N GLU A 101 -2.71 -3.32 5.39
CA GLU A 101 -2.75 -4.77 5.09
C GLU A 101 -1.36 -5.40 5.30
N PRO A 102 -1.26 -6.40 6.23
CA PRO A 102 -2.35 -6.87 7.09
C PRO A 102 -2.68 -5.88 8.22
N LEU A 103 -3.97 -5.58 8.40
CA LEU A 103 -4.42 -4.83 9.58
C LEU A 103 -4.51 -5.80 10.76
N ILE A 104 -3.65 -5.61 11.76
CA ILE A 104 -3.47 -6.52 12.89
C ILE A 104 -3.66 -5.87 14.25
N GLY A 105 -4.10 -4.63 14.27
CA GLY A 105 -4.41 -3.86 15.47
C GLY A 105 -5.05 -2.52 15.13
N PRO A 106 -5.62 -1.83 16.13
CA PRO A 106 -6.19 -0.50 15.93
C PRO A 106 -5.09 0.49 15.50
N VAL A 107 -5.45 1.43 14.65
CA VAL A 107 -4.52 2.47 14.17
C VAL A 107 -4.64 3.78 14.96
N GLY A 108 -5.78 3.97 15.66
CA GLY A 108 -6.11 5.21 16.34
C GLY A 108 -6.37 6.36 15.38
N GLU A 109 -6.28 7.58 15.85
CA GLU A 109 -6.51 8.76 15.04
C GLU A 109 -5.42 8.93 13.98
N LEU A 110 -5.85 9.22 12.72
CA LEU A 110 -5.01 9.36 11.53
C LEU A 110 -5.14 10.78 10.98
N ASP A 111 -4.01 11.39 10.67
CA ASP A 111 -3.95 12.51 9.74
C ASP A 111 -3.69 11.95 8.32
N LEU A 112 -4.74 11.99 7.48
CA LEU A 112 -4.69 11.52 6.09
C LEU A 112 -4.55 12.70 5.10
N SER A 113 -4.20 13.89 5.57
CA SER A 113 -3.95 15.03 4.68
C SER A 113 -2.87 14.68 3.65
N GLY A 114 -3.11 15.00 2.37
CA GLY A 114 -2.21 14.66 1.27
C GLY A 114 -2.13 13.19 0.90
N ILE A 115 -2.95 12.32 1.50
CA ILE A 115 -3.15 10.93 1.11
C ILE A 115 -4.37 10.84 0.19
N HIS A 116 -4.26 10.05 -0.88
CA HIS A 116 -5.28 9.97 -1.91
C HIS A 116 -6.10 8.68 -1.82
N TRP A 117 -5.52 7.60 -1.28
CA TRP A 117 -6.15 6.30 -1.26
C TRP A 117 -5.72 5.47 -0.05
N ALA A 118 -6.67 4.79 0.58
CA ALA A 118 -6.49 3.85 1.68
C ALA A 118 -6.98 2.46 1.26
N ILE A 119 -6.13 1.46 1.40
CA ILE A 119 -6.43 0.05 1.16
C ILE A 119 -6.47 -0.64 2.52
N VAL A 120 -7.53 -1.40 2.83
CA VAL A 120 -7.66 -2.11 4.09
C VAL A 120 -7.88 -3.60 3.85
N GLY A 121 -7.16 -4.43 4.56
CA GLY A 121 -7.33 -5.87 4.43
C GLY A 121 -6.70 -6.68 5.57
N GLY A 122 -7.29 -7.86 5.81
CA GLY A 122 -6.79 -8.83 6.76
C GLY A 122 -5.65 -9.67 6.20
N GLU A 123 -4.94 -10.34 7.10
CA GLU A 123 -3.82 -11.21 6.80
C GLU A 123 -4.28 -12.50 6.09
N SER A 124 -3.54 -12.92 5.08
CA SER A 124 -3.76 -14.18 4.37
C SER A 124 -2.70 -15.21 4.76
N GLY A 125 -3.09 -16.48 4.87
CA GLY A 125 -2.17 -17.57 5.12
C GLY A 125 -2.63 -18.50 6.26
N ARG A 126 -1.85 -19.58 6.48
CA ARG A 126 -2.19 -20.62 7.45
C ARG A 126 -2.21 -20.13 8.91
N LYS A 127 -1.32 -19.20 9.26
CA LYS A 127 -1.19 -18.60 10.59
C LYS A 127 -1.63 -17.15 10.61
N ALA A 128 -2.54 -16.74 9.69
CA ALA A 128 -3.02 -15.38 9.61
C ALA A 128 -3.72 -14.96 10.90
N ARG A 129 -3.41 -13.76 11.35
CA ARG A 129 -4.07 -13.12 12.48
C ARG A 129 -5.42 -12.58 12.04
N PRO A 130 -6.49 -12.74 12.84
CA PRO A 130 -7.79 -12.21 12.50
C PRO A 130 -7.79 -10.68 12.52
N ILE A 131 -8.55 -10.08 11.60
CA ILE A 131 -8.85 -8.66 11.61
C ILE A 131 -10.12 -8.40 12.41
N ASN A 132 -10.17 -7.28 13.16
CA ASN A 132 -11.39 -6.82 13.83
C ASN A 132 -12.15 -5.87 12.90
N GLN A 133 -13.46 -6.04 12.82
CA GLN A 133 -14.36 -5.20 12.05
C GLN A 133 -14.33 -3.75 12.49
N ASP A 134 -14.30 -3.47 13.80
CA ASP A 134 -14.27 -2.12 14.36
C ASP A 134 -13.07 -1.32 13.84
N TRP A 135 -11.92 -1.98 13.65
CA TRP A 135 -10.73 -1.31 13.10
C TRP A 135 -10.90 -0.90 11.64
N VAL A 136 -11.63 -1.72 10.87
CA VAL A 136 -11.95 -1.44 9.46
C VAL A 136 -12.92 -0.27 9.37
N GLU A 137 -13.97 -0.29 10.19
CA GLU A 137 -14.99 0.76 10.27
C GLU A 137 -14.40 2.09 10.72
N ASP A 138 -13.51 2.06 11.72
CA ASP A 138 -12.81 3.26 12.18
C ASP A 138 -12.00 3.91 11.03
N ILE A 139 -11.20 3.14 10.31
CA ILE A 139 -10.45 3.66 9.15
C ILE A 139 -11.39 4.17 8.06
N PHE A 140 -12.49 3.46 7.77
CA PHE A 140 -13.49 3.89 6.80
C PHE A 140 -14.09 5.25 7.15
N HIS A 141 -14.49 5.44 8.40
CA HIS A 141 -15.06 6.72 8.88
C HIS A 141 -14.03 7.86 8.82
N GLN A 142 -12.78 7.59 9.17
CA GLN A 142 -11.70 8.57 9.08
C GLN A 142 -11.41 8.95 7.61
N CYS A 143 -11.40 7.99 6.69
CA CYS A 143 -11.26 8.24 5.25
C CYS A 143 -12.41 9.09 4.71
N LYS A 144 -13.66 8.75 5.07
CA LYS A 144 -14.85 9.51 4.67
C LYS A 144 -14.80 10.95 5.17
N LYS A 145 -14.46 11.17 6.45
CA LYS A 145 -14.32 12.51 7.05
C LYS A 145 -13.27 13.36 6.33
N GLN A 146 -12.16 12.74 5.90
CA GLN A 146 -11.03 13.42 5.29
C GLN A 146 -11.03 13.35 3.75
N LYS A 147 -12.10 12.84 3.14
CA LYS A 147 -12.29 12.73 1.67
C LYS A 147 -11.19 11.91 0.98
N VAL A 148 -10.72 10.87 1.62
CA VAL A 148 -9.74 9.91 1.08
C VAL A 148 -10.47 8.72 0.49
N ALA A 149 -10.12 8.28 -0.73
CA ALA A 149 -10.70 7.09 -1.33
C ALA A 149 -10.39 5.86 -0.47
N PHE A 150 -11.41 5.06 -0.18
CA PHE A 150 -11.29 3.85 0.64
C PHE A 150 -11.54 2.62 -0.21
N PHE A 151 -10.73 1.57 -0.02
CA PHE A 151 -10.91 0.27 -0.65
C PHE A 151 -10.73 -0.86 0.35
N PHE A 152 -11.81 -1.58 0.62
CA PHE A 152 -11.74 -2.78 1.43
C PHE A 152 -11.42 -4.00 0.55
N LYS A 153 -10.24 -4.58 0.73
CA LYS A 153 -9.73 -5.67 -0.10
C LYS A 153 -10.25 -7.03 0.35
N GLN A 154 -10.14 -7.34 1.63
CA GLN A 154 -10.50 -8.66 2.18
C GLN A 154 -10.48 -8.71 3.70
N TRP A 155 -11.21 -9.68 4.26
CA TRP A 155 -11.21 -9.97 5.69
C TRP A 155 -10.03 -10.85 6.16
N GLY A 156 -9.25 -11.42 5.24
CA GLY A 156 -8.19 -12.36 5.56
C GLY A 156 -8.65 -13.82 5.62
N THR A 157 -7.80 -14.70 6.15
CA THR A 157 -8.07 -16.15 6.16
C THR A 157 -8.93 -16.58 7.33
N TRP A 158 -8.71 -16.04 8.52
CA TRP A 158 -9.34 -16.47 9.75
C TRP A 158 -10.19 -15.37 10.37
N GLY A 159 -11.37 -15.73 10.90
CA GLY A 159 -12.15 -14.88 11.77
C GLY A 159 -11.61 -14.89 13.21
N ALA A 160 -12.08 -13.95 14.03
CA ALA A 160 -11.73 -13.88 15.46
C ALA A 160 -12.13 -15.15 16.26
N ASP A 161 -13.12 -15.89 15.75
CA ASP A 161 -13.61 -17.17 16.28
C ASP A 161 -12.77 -18.39 15.83
N GLY A 162 -11.66 -18.17 15.13
CA GLY A 162 -10.80 -19.22 14.60
C GLY A 162 -11.36 -19.97 13.38
N VAL A 163 -12.50 -19.55 12.85
CA VAL A 163 -13.12 -20.17 11.68
C VAL A 163 -12.58 -19.57 10.39
N LYS A 164 -12.27 -20.43 9.42
CA LYS A 164 -11.80 -19.99 8.10
C LYS A 164 -12.90 -19.28 7.32
N ARG A 165 -12.70 -18.03 6.97
CA ARG A 165 -13.70 -17.16 6.36
C ARG A 165 -13.58 -16.96 4.85
N ASN A 166 -12.58 -17.55 4.21
CA ASN A 166 -12.35 -17.39 2.76
C ASN A 166 -12.49 -15.94 2.27
N LYS A 167 -11.88 -15.00 3.01
CA LYS A 167 -11.89 -13.55 2.73
C LYS A 167 -13.24 -12.84 2.96
N ARG A 168 -14.23 -13.49 3.59
CA ARG A 168 -15.53 -12.87 3.92
C ARG A 168 -15.87 -13.09 5.39
N ILE A 169 -16.44 -12.09 6.05
CA ILE A 169 -17.10 -12.29 7.35
C ILE A 169 -18.53 -12.74 7.10
N ASN A 170 -18.93 -13.87 7.69
CA ASN A 170 -20.29 -14.44 7.59
C ASN A 170 -20.83 -14.47 6.15
N GLY A 171 -19.96 -14.70 5.14
CA GLY A 171 -20.34 -14.68 3.73
C GLY A 171 -20.64 -13.29 3.15
N ARG A 172 -20.56 -12.23 3.95
CA ARG A 172 -20.84 -10.86 3.53
C ARG A 172 -19.57 -10.11 3.14
N LYS A 173 -19.65 -9.28 2.11
CA LYS A 173 -18.66 -8.27 1.79
C LYS A 173 -18.85 -7.08 2.75
N PHE A 174 -17.77 -6.34 3.04
CA PHE A 174 -17.89 -5.03 3.65
C PHE A 174 -18.79 -4.15 2.74
N LYS A 175 -19.83 -3.56 3.30
CA LYS A 175 -20.68 -2.62 2.56
C LYS A 175 -20.16 -1.22 2.86
N GLU A 176 -19.64 -0.56 1.84
CA GLU A 176 -19.28 0.85 1.86
C GLU A 176 -20.51 1.75 1.97
#